data_df52a90727bf49b69110ced1257eb180
#
_entry.id   df52a90727bf49b69110ced1257eb180
#
_cell.length_a   1.000
_cell.length_b   1.000
_cell.length_c   1.000
_cell.angle_alpha   90.00
_cell.angle_beta   90.00
_cell.angle_gamma   90.00
#
_symmetry.space_group_name_H-M   'P 1'
#
loop_
_entity.id
_entity.type
_entity.pdbx_description
1 polymer ?
#
loop_
_entity_poly.entity_id
_entity_poly.type
_entity_poly.pdbx_seq_one_letter_code
_entity_poly.pdbx_strand_id
1 'polypeptide(L)'
;MPAKLFDPSSEEPFVFSRSRIDNFLECPRCFYLTNRIGIARPPSFPFNLNNAVDELLKNEFDIYREQKKPHPIMVENRLKALPYQHPDLEEWRESLRHGVKRTHPETNLILRGGLDDVWINTETQQLIVVDYKATSKKGEVSIDADWQIGYKRQIEFYQWLLRGNSFDVSDIGYFVYCNGITEKDEFNNQLEFKTKLIPYKGNDSWIEPVLFDLKETLMNNEVPEANQKCGYCSY
;
A
#
# COMPACT_ATOMS: atom_id res chain seq x y z
N MET A 1 -4.54 -9.92 -20.20
CA MET A 1 -3.45 -10.88 -20.49
C MET A 1 -3.27 -11.75 -19.25
N PRO A 2 -3.00 -13.05 -19.36
CA PRO A 2 -2.66 -13.87 -18.20
C PRO A 2 -1.44 -13.28 -17.49
N ALA A 3 -1.39 -13.38 -16.17
CA ALA A 3 -0.26 -12.89 -15.40
C ALA A 3 1.02 -13.65 -15.80
N LYS A 4 2.14 -12.94 -16.00
CA LYS A 4 3.44 -13.58 -16.26
C LYS A 4 3.79 -14.44 -15.04
N LEU A 5 4.11 -15.71 -15.30
CA LEU A 5 4.58 -16.63 -14.26
C LEU A 5 6.09 -16.46 -14.06
N PHE A 6 6.53 -16.78 -12.85
CA PHE A 6 7.96 -16.83 -12.54
C PHE A 6 8.59 -18.05 -13.19
N ASP A 7 9.63 -17.82 -13.96
CA ASP A 7 10.47 -18.86 -14.56
C ASP A 7 11.85 -18.84 -13.89
N PRO A 8 12.25 -19.90 -13.14
CA PRO A 8 13.55 -19.95 -12.49
C PRO A 8 14.73 -20.01 -13.47
N SER A 9 14.51 -20.36 -14.72
CA SER A 9 15.56 -20.37 -15.76
C SER A 9 15.74 -19.00 -16.43
N SER A 10 14.84 -18.05 -16.18
CA SER A 10 14.89 -16.72 -16.80
C SER A 10 15.91 -15.82 -16.09
N GLU A 11 16.79 -15.20 -16.87
CA GLU A 11 17.68 -14.14 -16.39
C GLU A 11 16.99 -12.76 -16.33
N GLU A 12 15.80 -12.64 -16.94
CA GLU A 12 15.02 -11.41 -16.91
C GLU A 12 14.47 -11.10 -15.52
N PRO A 13 14.56 -9.84 -15.04
CA PRO A 13 13.99 -9.47 -13.77
C PRO A 13 12.50 -9.76 -13.72
N PHE A 14 12.03 -10.26 -12.58
CA PHE A 14 10.62 -10.52 -12.36
C PHE A 14 9.97 -9.43 -11.51
N VAL A 15 8.79 -8.97 -11.93
CA VAL A 15 8.09 -7.84 -11.29
C VAL A 15 7.11 -8.34 -10.23
N PHE A 16 7.28 -7.86 -9.00
CA PHE A 16 6.34 -8.07 -7.90
C PHE A 16 5.66 -6.78 -7.46
N SER A 17 4.34 -6.83 -7.33
CA SER A 17 3.59 -5.79 -6.61
C SER A 17 3.63 -6.04 -5.10
N ARG A 18 3.42 -4.98 -4.31
CA ARG A 18 3.26 -5.08 -2.86
C ARG A 18 2.28 -6.18 -2.44
N SER A 19 1.12 -6.25 -3.08
CA SER A 19 0.10 -7.26 -2.75
C SER A 19 0.57 -8.71 -2.92
N ARG A 20 1.49 -8.97 -3.84
CA ARG A 20 2.09 -10.31 -3.99
C ARG A 20 3.04 -10.64 -2.84
N ILE A 21 3.73 -9.64 -2.28
CA ILE A 21 4.56 -9.82 -1.08
C ILE A 21 3.68 -10.11 0.14
N ASP A 22 2.58 -9.38 0.31
CA ASP A 22 1.61 -9.69 1.36
C ASP A 22 1.06 -11.11 1.24
N ASN A 23 0.76 -11.57 0.02
CA ASN A 23 0.32 -12.95 -0.22
C ASN A 23 1.37 -13.99 0.22
N PHE A 24 2.66 -13.70 0.05
CA PHE A 24 3.74 -14.54 0.56
C PHE A 24 3.74 -14.60 2.09
N LEU A 25 3.66 -13.44 2.74
CA LEU A 25 3.63 -13.33 4.19
C LEU A 25 2.39 -13.99 4.82
N GLU A 26 1.27 -13.97 4.10
CA GLU A 26 0.06 -14.66 4.54
C GLU A 26 0.15 -16.19 4.36
N CYS A 27 0.67 -16.65 3.22
CA CYS A 27 0.78 -18.06 2.91
C CYS A 27 1.76 -18.32 1.75
N PRO A 28 2.96 -18.83 2.03
CA PRO A 28 3.96 -19.16 1.00
C PRO A 28 3.42 -20.11 -0.07
N ARG A 29 2.56 -21.08 0.31
CA ARG A 29 1.93 -22.01 -0.65
C ARG A 29 1.03 -21.28 -1.65
N CYS A 30 0.12 -20.43 -1.19
CA CYS A 30 -0.74 -19.67 -2.10
C CYS A 30 0.09 -18.74 -3.01
N PHE A 31 1.13 -18.14 -2.47
CA PHE A 31 2.07 -17.32 -3.24
C PHE A 31 2.77 -18.14 -4.34
N TYR A 32 3.30 -19.32 -4.00
CA TYR A 32 3.94 -20.23 -4.95
C TYR A 32 2.97 -20.68 -6.06
N LEU A 33 1.80 -21.15 -5.67
CA LEU A 33 0.78 -21.61 -6.62
C LEU A 33 0.39 -20.49 -7.59
N THR A 34 0.23 -19.26 -7.10
CA THR A 34 -0.15 -18.11 -7.95
C THR A 34 0.97 -17.70 -8.91
N ASN A 35 2.22 -17.61 -8.41
CA ASN A 35 3.30 -16.99 -9.17
C ASN A 35 4.13 -17.99 -9.97
N ARG A 36 4.18 -19.26 -9.56
CA ARG A 36 4.99 -20.31 -10.18
C ARG A 36 4.16 -21.27 -11.03
N ILE A 37 2.92 -21.56 -10.60
CA ILE A 37 2.03 -22.56 -11.22
C ILE A 37 0.88 -21.91 -12.00
N GLY A 38 0.44 -20.72 -11.62
CA GLY A 38 -0.66 -20.00 -12.26
C GLY A 38 -2.03 -20.25 -11.62
N ILE A 39 -2.07 -20.89 -10.45
CA ILE A 39 -3.30 -21.13 -9.68
C ILE A 39 -3.51 -19.95 -8.75
N ALA A 40 -4.34 -18.99 -9.16
CA ALA A 40 -4.64 -17.80 -8.38
C ALA A 40 -5.67 -18.06 -7.28
N ARG A 41 -5.59 -17.26 -6.19
CA ARG A 41 -6.66 -17.16 -5.20
C ARG A 41 -7.95 -16.65 -5.86
N PRO A 42 -9.14 -17.04 -5.36
CA PRO A 42 -10.39 -16.42 -5.79
C PRO A 42 -10.33 -14.89 -5.66
N PRO A 43 -10.91 -14.15 -6.60
CA PRO A 43 -10.92 -12.69 -6.51
C PRO A 43 -11.75 -12.22 -5.29
N SER A 44 -11.28 -11.17 -4.64
CA SER A 44 -12.05 -10.49 -3.59
C SER A 44 -13.16 -9.64 -4.20
N PHE A 45 -14.18 -9.30 -3.40
CA PHE A 45 -15.22 -8.37 -3.81
C PHE A 45 -14.65 -6.94 -3.96
N PRO A 46 -15.06 -6.20 -5.01
CA PRO A 46 -14.62 -4.83 -5.19
C PRO A 46 -15.23 -3.90 -4.13
N PHE A 47 -14.42 -2.99 -3.58
CA PHE A 47 -14.83 -1.95 -2.63
C PHE A 47 -15.07 -0.62 -3.35
N ASN A 48 -16.08 -0.58 -4.23
CA ASN A 48 -16.32 0.56 -5.13
C ASN A 48 -16.51 1.90 -4.40
N LEU A 49 -17.20 1.92 -3.25
CA LEU A 49 -17.37 3.14 -2.48
C LEU A 49 -16.04 3.64 -1.88
N ASN A 50 -15.19 2.73 -1.43
CA ASN A 50 -13.87 3.10 -0.92
C ASN A 50 -12.99 3.69 -2.03
N ASN A 51 -13.08 3.15 -3.25
CA ASN A 51 -12.36 3.69 -4.41
C ASN A 51 -12.83 5.11 -4.75
N ALA A 52 -14.14 5.39 -4.64
CA ALA A 52 -14.66 6.74 -4.86
C ALA A 52 -14.17 7.74 -3.80
N VAL A 53 -14.07 7.32 -2.53
CA VAL A 53 -13.49 8.15 -1.46
C VAL A 53 -12.01 8.41 -1.71
N ASP A 54 -11.26 7.40 -2.11
CA ASP A 54 -9.83 7.52 -2.48
C ASP A 54 -9.61 8.52 -3.61
N GLU A 55 -10.39 8.42 -4.68
CA GLU A 55 -10.34 9.33 -5.82
C GLU A 55 -10.67 10.78 -5.42
N LEU A 56 -11.71 10.98 -4.61
CA LEU A 56 -12.10 12.30 -4.13
C LEU A 56 -11.02 12.91 -3.21
N LEU A 57 -10.39 12.12 -2.35
CA LEU A 57 -9.28 12.59 -1.53
C LEU A 57 -8.08 13.02 -2.38
N LYS A 58 -7.70 12.22 -3.39
CA LYS A 58 -6.64 12.59 -4.34
C LYS A 58 -6.93 13.94 -4.99
N ASN A 59 -8.14 14.11 -5.52
CA ASN A 59 -8.57 15.37 -6.14
C ASN A 59 -8.52 16.54 -5.15
N GLU A 60 -8.97 16.34 -3.92
CA GLU A 60 -8.96 17.38 -2.88
C GLU A 60 -7.53 17.77 -2.51
N PHE A 61 -6.63 16.81 -2.24
CA PHE A 61 -5.24 17.11 -1.92
C PHE A 61 -4.51 17.76 -3.10
N ASP A 62 -4.87 17.44 -4.36
CA ASP A 62 -4.28 18.05 -5.54
C ASP A 62 -4.60 19.54 -5.66
N ILE A 63 -5.78 19.99 -5.23
CA ILE A 63 -6.12 21.42 -5.15
C ILE A 63 -5.12 22.15 -4.22
N TYR A 64 -4.80 21.59 -3.06
CA TYR A 64 -3.86 22.17 -2.12
C TYR A 64 -2.40 22.08 -2.60
N ARG A 65 -2.07 21.01 -3.33
CA ARG A 65 -0.77 20.80 -3.98
C ARG A 65 -0.49 21.88 -5.00
N GLU A 66 -1.43 22.15 -5.89
CA GLU A 66 -1.32 23.22 -6.90
C GLU A 66 -1.17 24.61 -6.26
N GLN A 67 -1.89 24.87 -5.17
CA GLN A 67 -1.81 26.11 -4.42
C GLN A 67 -0.56 26.20 -3.54
N LYS A 68 0.21 25.12 -3.38
CA LYS A 68 1.34 25.03 -2.44
C LYS A 68 0.96 25.42 -1.00
N LYS A 69 -0.21 24.94 -0.56
CA LYS A 69 -0.76 25.21 0.76
C LYS A 69 -0.96 23.92 1.55
N PRO A 70 -0.88 23.97 2.89
CA PRO A 70 -1.26 22.84 3.71
C PRO A 70 -2.76 22.57 3.58
N HIS A 71 -3.12 21.29 3.53
CA HIS A 71 -4.52 20.87 3.63
C HIS A 71 -5.08 21.16 5.05
N PRO A 72 -6.37 21.49 5.23
CA PRO A 72 -6.96 21.78 6.55
C PRO A 72 -6.65 20.72 7.60
N ILE A 73 -6.69 19.43 7.26
CA ILE A 73 -6.35 18.33 8.18
C ILE A 73 -4.91 18.41 8.72
N MET A 74 -3.96 18.94 7.91
CA MET A 74 -2.59 19.16 8.37
C MET A 74 -2.53 20.30 9.38
N VAL A 75 -3.27 21.39 9.13
CA VAL A 75 -3.35 22.55 10.01
C VAL A 75 -3.98 22.18 11.35
N GLU A 76 -5.12 21.49 11.34
CA GLU A 76 -5.83 21.01 12.52
C GLU A 76 -4.96 20.11 13.40
N ASN A 77 -4.14 19.26 12.77
CA ASN A 77 -3.23 18.34 13.45
C ASN A 77 -1.84 18.97 13.72
N ARG A 78 -1.65 20.27 13.44
CA ARG A 78 -0.38 21.00 13.60
C ARG A 78 0.80 20.32 12.89
N LEU A 79 0.52 19.64 11.80
CA LEU A 79 1.53 18.96 10.99
C LEU A 79 2.21 19.97 10.06
N LYS A 80 3.52 20.07 10.14
CA LYS A 80 4.35 20.93 9.28
C LYS A 80 4.62 20.22 7.94
N ALA A 81 3.58 20.10 7.12
CA ALA A 81 3.68 19.43 5.84
C ALA A 81 2.85 20.12 4.75
N LEU A 82 3.18 19.82 3.51
CA LEU A 82 2.45 20.18 2.30
C LEU A 82 2.27 18.94 1.42
N PRO A 83 1.20 18.85 0.62
CA PRO A 83 1.12 17.87 -0.45
C PRO A 83 2.29 18.07 -1.42
N TYR A 84 3.07 17.00 -1.66
CA TYR A 84 4.31 17.08 -2.44
C TYR A 84 4.03 17.06 -3.94
N GLN A 85 4.63 18.01 -4.66
CA GLN A 85 4.54 18.06 -6.13
C GLN A 85 5.73 17.32 -6.74
N HIS A 86 5.46 16.30 -7.53
CA HIS A 86 6.47 15.56 -8.29
C HIS A 86 6.00 15.32 -9.73
N PRO A 87 6.87 15.41 -10.76
CA PRO A 87 6.47 15.16 -12.14
C PRO A 87 5.90 13.75 -12.37
N ASP A 88 6.38 12.75 -11.63
CA ASP A 88 5.97 11.35 -11.76
C ASP A 88 4.85 10.96 -10.80
N LEU A 89 4.21 11.91 -10.10
CA LEU A 89 3.21 11.60 -9.07
C LEU A 89 2.05 10.76 -9.61
N GLU A 90 1.58 11.08 -10.80
CA GLU A 90 0.50 10.32 -11.47
C GLU A 90 0.95 8.89 -11.80
N GLU A 91 2.20 8.71 -12.24
CA GLU A 91 2.76 7.38 -12.44
C GLU A 91 2.88 6.62 -11.11
N TRP A 92 3.28 7.29 -10.03
CA TRP A 92 3.40 6.69 -8.70
C TRP A 92 2.06 6.21 -8.14
N ARG A 93 0.96 6.90 -8.47
CA ARG A 93 -0.41 6.55 -8.06
C ARG A 93 -1.01 5.40 -8.86
N GLU A 94 -0.54 5.18 -10.09
CA GLU A 94 -1.06 4.14 -10.97
C GLU A 94 -0.59 2.75 -10.52
N SER A 95 -1.42 2.02 -9.76
CA SER A 95 -1.06 0.76 -9.12
C SER A 95 -1.06 -0.46 -10.06
N LEU A 96 -1.78 -0.41 -11.19
CA LEU A 96 -1.98 -1.59 -12.06
C LEU A 96 -0.78 -1.87 -12.96
N ARG A 97 -0.19 -0.83 -13.55
CA ARG A 97 0.88 -0.97 -14.57
C ARG A 97 2.18 -0.29 -14.17
N HIS A 98 2.10 0.78 -13.41
CA HIS A 98 3.21 1.66 -13.05
C HIS A 98 3.50 1.59 -11.55
N GLY A 99 3.36 2.71 -10.84
CA GLY A 99 3.71 2.84 -9.44
C GLY A 99 5.20 3.14 -9.22
N VAL A 100 5.58 3.40 -8.00
CA VAL A 100 6.99 3.52 -7.63
C VAL A 100 7.66 2.17 -7.78
N LYS A 101 8.80 2.12 -8.46
CA LYS A 101 9.55 0.89 -8.74
C LYS A 101 10.92 0.95 -8.08
N ARG A 102 11.39 -0.19 -7.59
CA ARG A 102 12.77 -0.38 -7.14
C ARG A 102 13.27 -1.72 -7.64
N THR A 103 14.44 -1.74 -8.25
CA THR A 103 15.16 -2.98 -8.59
C THR A 103 15.93 -3.44 -7.36
N HIS A 104 15.81 -4.74 -7.06
CA HIS A 104 16.59 -5.41 -6.04
C HIS A 104 17.58 -6.39 -6.72
N PRO A 105 18.84 -5.97 -6.92
CA PRO A 105 19.78 -6.71 -7.76
C PRO A 105 20.07 -8.12 -7.23
N GLU A 106 20.16 -8.28 -5.91
CA GLU A 106 20.55 -9.53 -5.25
C GLU A 106 19.55 -10.67 -5.52
N THR A 107 18.27 -10.33 -5.70
CA THR A 107 17.22 -11.33 -6.02
C THR A 107 16.78 -11.29 -7.47
N ASN A 108 17.28 -10.33 -8.26
CA ASN A 108 16.83 -10.07 -9.63
C ASN A 108 15.31 -9.80 -9.69
N LEU A 109 14.79 -9.02 -8.74
CA LEU A 109 13.38 -8.64 -8.66
C LEU A 109 13.22 -7.14 -8.90
N ILE A 110 12.11 -6.78 -9.52
CA ILE A 110 11.61 -5.40 -9.56
C ILE A 110 10.38 -5.33 -8.67
N LEU A 111 10.48 -4.54 -7.60
CA LEU A 111 9.38 -4.31 -6.66
C LEU A 111 8.64 -3.04 -7.07
N ARG A 112 7.30 -3.08 -7.01
CA ARG A 112 6.50 -1.91 -7.34
C ARG A 112 5.28 -1.75 -6.45
N GLY A 113 4.83 -0.51 -6.27
CA GLY A 113 3.59 -0.21 -5.57
C GLY A 113 3.02 1.15 -5.96
N GLY A 114 1.71 1.24 -6.05
CA GLY A 114 1.00 2.51 -6.24
C GLY A 114 0.77 3.16 -4.89
N LEU A 115 1.24 4.40 -4.74
CA LEU A 115 1.00 5.25 -3.58
C LEU A 115 -0.38 5.89 -3.69
N ASP A 116 -1.03 6.16 -2.56
CA ASP A 116 -2.20 7.04 -2.59
C ASP A 116 -1.76 8.50 -2.63
N ASP A 117 -0.83 8.90 -1.74
CA ASP A 117 -0.27 10.24 -1.75
C ASP A 117 1.12 10.33 -1.11
N VAL A 118 1.81 11.44 -1.36
CA VAL A 118 3.08 11.82 -0.73
C VAL A 118 3.02 13.28 -0.32
N TRP A 119 3.43 13.55 0.92
CA TRP A 119 3.59 14.91 1.44
C TRP A 119 5.07 15.21 1.67
N ILE A 120 5.40 16.47 1.86
CA ILE A 120 6.74 16.91 2.23
C ILE A 120 6.69 17.64 3.58
N ASN A 121 7.56 17.25 4.51
CA ASN A 121 7.76 18.00 5.74
C ASN A 121 8.46 19.31 5.43
N THR A 122 7.86 20.43 5.83
CA THR A 122 8.39 21.78 5.52
C THR A 122 9.63 22.16 6.31
N GLU A 123 9.90 21.47 7.42
CA GLU A 123 11.07 21.74 8.28
C GLU A 123 12.25 20.82 7.95
N THR A 124 11.98 19.50 7.79
CA THR A 124 13.04 18.52 7.53
C THR A 124 13.26 18.24 6.05
N GLN A 125 12.33 18.64 5.17
CA GLN A 125 12.32 18.36 3.74
C GLN A 125 12.19 16.85 3.40
N GLN A 126 11.86 16.02 4.38
CA GLN A 126 11.61 14.61 4.18
C GLN A 126 10.26 14.36 3.53
N LEU A 127 10.21 13.37 2.63
CA LEU A 127 8.95 12.88 2.09
C LEU A 127 8.20 12.07 3.16
N ILE A 128 6.90 12.21 3.17
CA ILE A 128 5.98 11.52 4.08
C ILE A 128 5.04 10.66 3.23
N VAL A 129 5.08 9.36 3.42
CA VAL A 129 4.14 8.43 2.79
C VAL A 129 2.76 8.57 3.42
N VAL A 130 1.73 8.66 2.60
CA VAL A 130 0.34 8.79 3.03
C VAL A 130 -0.52 7.76 2.33
N ASP A 131 -1.41 7.16 3.09
CA ASP A 131 -2.31 6.12 2.62
C ASP A 131 -3.75 6.45 3.02
N TYR A 132 -4.67 6.38 2.07
CA TYR A 132 -6.07 6.71 2.26
C TYR A 132 -6.87 5.48 2.63
N LYS A 133 -7.66 5.58 3.70
CA LYS A 133 -8.52 4.48 4.15
C LYS A 133 -9.95 4.96 4.34
N ALA A 134 -10.90 4.21 3.81
CA ALA A 134 -12.31 4.44 4.02
C ALA A 134 -12.95 3.23 4.69
N THR A 135 -13.84 3.50 5.64
CA THR A 135 -14.64 2.50 6.33
C THR A 135 -15.96 3.09 6.79
N SER A 136 -16.82 2.25 7.32
CA SER A 136 -18.03 2.67 8.05
C SER A 136 -18.19 1.75 9.24
N LYS A 137 -17.67 2.17 10.41
CA LYS A 137 -17.80 1.42 11.66
C LYS A 137 -18.28 2.33 12.79
N LYS A 138 -18.98 1.73 13.74
CA LYS A 138 -19.32 2.42 14.99
C LYS A 138 -18.08 2.71 15.82
N GLY A 139 -18.01 3.90 16.41
CA GLY A 139 -16.91 4.33 17.24
C GLY A 139 -15.69 4.85 16.47
N GLU A 140 -14.58 5.00 17.18
CA GLU A 140 -13.36 5.57 16.61
C GLU A 140 -12.59 4.59 15.72
N VAL A 141 -11.95 5.15 14.69
CA VAL A 141 -11.04 4.40 13.84
C VAL A 141 -9.64 4.33 14.46
N SER A 142 -9.00 3.16 14.30
CA SER A 142 -7.61 2.91 14.68
C SER A 142 -6.97 1.98 13.66
N ILE A 143 -5.66 1.75 13.79
CA ILE A 143 -4.87 0.82 12.98
C ILE A 143 -4.29 -0.33 13.82
N ASP A 144 -4.89 -0.62 14.99
CA ASP A 144 -4.30 -1.52 15.99
C ASP A 144 -4.82 -2.95 15.93
N ALA A 145 -5.83 -3.23 15.11
CA ALA A 145 -6.36 -4.58 14.96
C ALA A 145 -5.37 -5.46 14.17
N ASP A 146 -5.25 -6.73 14.54
CA ASP A 146 -4.31 -7.69 13.93
C ASP A 146 -4.46 -7.78 12.41
N TRP A 147 -5.69 -7.75 11.89
CA TRP A 147 -5.95 -7.79 10.46
C TRP A 147 -5.46 -6.53 9.71
N GLN A 148 -5.20 -5.43 10.42
CA GLN A 148 -4.71 -4.18 9.82
C GLN A 148 -3.19 -4.16 9.62
N ILE A 149 -2.49 -5.26 9.92
CA ILE A 149 -1.04 -5.36 9.67
C ILE A 149 -0.70 -5.09 8.20
N GLY A 150 -1.58 -5.44 7.26
CA GLY A 150 -1.41 -5.13 5.84
C GLY A 150 -1.37 -3.63 5.53
N TYR A 151 -2.08 -2.79 6.31
CA TYR A 151 -2.01 -1.33 6.18
C TYR A 151 -0.65 -0.79 6.61
N LYS A 152 -0.12 -1.29 7.74
CA LYS A 152 1.20 -0.91 8.26
C LYS A 152 2.30 -1.27 7.26
N ARG A 153 2.30 -2.51 6.77
CA ARG A 153 3.22 -2.99 5.73
C ARG A 153 3.14 -2.16 4.43
N GLN A 154 1.98 -1.61 4.13
CA GLN A 154 1.79 -0.77 2.95
C GLN A 154 2.61 0.52 3.06
N ILE A 155 2.51 1.24 4.18
CA ILE A 155 3.34 2.43 4.45
C ILE A 155 4.83 2.07 4.44
N GLU A 156 5.23 1.03 5.16
CA GLU A 156 6.62 0.58 5.26
C GLU A 156 7.22 0.24 3.90
N PHE A 157 6.47 -0.49 3.08
CA PHE A 157 6.90 -0.86 1.74
C PHE A 157 7.09 0.37 0.83
N TYR A 158 6.22 1.35 0.92
CA TYR A 158 6.35 2.58 0.15
C TYR A 158 7.50 3.46 0.64
N GLN A 159 7.73 3.53 1.96
CA GLN A 159 8.92 4.18 2.52
C GLN A 159 10.19 3.51 1.99
N TRP A 160 10.25 2.19 1.98
CA TRP A 160 11.38 1.41 1.45
C TRP A 160 11.58 1.65 -0.06
N LEU A 161 10.51 1.68 -0.86
CA LEU A 161 10.59 1.97 -2.29
C LEU A 161 11.18 3.36 -2.55
N LEU A 162 10.66 4.38 -1.88
CA LEU A 162 11.10 5.77 -2.07
C LEU A 162 12.55 5.96 -1.61
N ARG A 163 12.94 5.38 -0.47
CA ARG A 163 14.35 5.39 0.00
C ARG A 163 15.28 4.75 -1.02
N GLY A 164 14.87 3.62 -1.61
CA GLY A 164 15.62 2.95 -2.67
C GLY A 164 15.76 3.75 -3.96
N ASN A 165 14.92 4.76 -4.16
CA ASN A 165 15.00 5.74 -5.24
C ASN A 165 15.70 7.05 -4.81
N SER A 166 16.48 6.99 -3.72
CA SER A 166 17.29 8.11 -3.22
C SER A 166 16.52 9.31 -2.66
N PHE A 167 15.24 9.12 -2.30
CA PHE A 167 14.51 10.13 -1.56
C PHE A 167 14.82 10.05 -0.06
N ASP A 168 14.91 11.22 0.58
CA ASP A 168 14.91 11.29 2.05
C ASP A 168 13.46 11.16 2.55
N VAL A 169 13.17 10.09 3.31
CA VAL A 169 11.81 9.69 3.68
C VAL A 169 11.67 9.59 5.18
N SER A 170 10.69 10.27 5.72
CA SER A 170 10.31 10.22 7.14
C SER A 170 9.98 8.78 7.55
N ASP A 171 10.40 8.40 8.78
CA ASP A 171 9.94 7.15 9.39
C ASP A 171 8.45 7.19 9.75
N ILE A 172 7.87 8.39 9.89
CA ILE A 172 6.46 8.56 10.19
C ILE A 172 5.70 8.77 8.88
N GLY A 173 4.82 7.83 8.55
CA GLY A 173 3.78 7.97 7.55
C GLY A 173 2.43 8.26 8.18
N TYR A 174 1.42 8.54 7.37
CA TYR A 174 0.09 8.87 7.87
C TYR A 174 -1.00 8.09 7.14
N PHE A 175 -2.03 7.70 7.89
CA PHE A 175 -3.30 7.29 7.33
C PHE A 175 -4.29 8.46 7.41
N VAL A 176 -4.86 8.84 6.26
CA VAL A 176 -6.06 9.69 6.22
C VAL A 176 -7.25 8.75 6.26
N TYR A 177 -7.83 8.60 7.43
CA TYR A 177 -8.85 7.57 7.67
C TYR A 177 -10.25 8.19 7.69
N CYS A 178 -11.03 7.95 6.64
CA CYS A 178 -12.40 8.41 6.49
C CYS A 178 -13.39 7.36 7.03
N ASN A 179 -14.17 7.73 8.05
CA ASN A 179 -15.21 6.87 8.62
C ASN A 179 -16.59 7.42 8.28
N GLY A 180 -17.34 6.70 7.45
CA GLY A 180 -18.72 7.05 7.10
C GLY A 180 -19.63 6.98 8.34
N ILE A 181 -20.40 8.03 8.55
CA ILE A 181 -21.32 8.18 9.69
C ILE A 181 -22.66 7.52 9.33
N THR A 182 -23.01 6.46 10.05
CA THR A 182 -24.26 5.70 9.87
C THR A 182 -25.29 5.97 10.97
N GLU A 183 -24.95 6.79 11.96
CA GLU A 183 -25.83 7.12 13.10
C GLU A 183 -26.71 8.34 12.79
N LYS A 184 -27.30 8.37 11.58
CA LYS A 184 -28.26 9.37 11.13
C LYS A 184 -29.61 8.73 10.89
N ASP A 185 -30.67 9.51 11.12
CA ASP A 185 -32.05 9.03 10.94
C ASP A 185 -32.43 8.84 9.46
N GLU A 186 -31.79 9.61 8.57
CA GLU A 186 -32.12 9.62 7.14
C GLU A 186 -30.87 9.61 6.25
N PHE A 187 -30.96 8.98 5.10
CA PHE A 187 -29.90 8.95 4.09
C PHE A 187 -29.80 10.26 3.29
N ASN A 188 -30.92 10.83 2.88
CA ASN A 188 -31.03 12.09 2.08
C ASN A 188 -30.03 12.20 0.91
N ASN A 189 -29.67 11.07 0.29
CA ASN A 189 -28.66 10.95 -0.78
C ASN A 189 -27.25 11.48 -0.36
N GLN A 190 -26.92 11.47 0.93
CA GLN A 190 -25.62 11.94 1.46
C GLN A 190 -25.05 10.95 2.46
N LEU A 191 -23.75 10.68 2.33
CA LEU A 191 -22.96 9.98 3.34
C LEU A 191 -21.88 10.92 3.85
N GLU A 192 -22.00 11.31 5.11
CA GLU A 192 -20.99 12.15 5.76
C GLU A 192 -19.85 11.31 6.30
N PHE A 193 -18.66 11.88 6.31
CA PHE A 193 -17.47 11.22 6.84
C PHE A 193 -16.85 12.03 7.98
N LYS A 194 -16.39 11.31 9.01
CA LYS A 194 -15.46 11.82 10.00
C LYS A 194 -14.06 11.38 9.59
N THR A 195 -13.21 12.34 9.24
CA THR A 195 -11.83 12.06 8.83
C THR A 195 -10.88 12.21 10.01
N LYS A 196 -9.97 11.24 10.18
CA LYS A 196 -8.95 11.23 11.22
C LYS A 196 -7.58 11.05 10.59
N LEU A 197 -6.61 11.85 11.02
CA LEU A 197 -5.21 11.67 10.67
C LEU A 197 -4.53 10.79 11.72
N ILE A 198 -4.00 9.64 11.30
CA ILE A 198 -3.37 8.68 12.19
C ILE A 198 -1.89 8.55 11.82
N PRO A 199 -0.94 9.01 12.66
CA PRO A 199 0.48 8.79 12.44
C PRO A 199 0.85 7.35 12.67
N TYR A 200 1.79 6.85 11.87
CA TYR A 200 2.37 5.53 12.02
C TYR A 200 3.88 5.58 11.80
N LYS A 201 4.66 5.12 12.78
CA LYS A 201 6.09 4.95 12.63
C LYS A 201 6.38 3.60 11.99
N GLY A 202 6.79 3.63 10.72
CA GLY A 202 7.11 2.43 9.97
C GLY A 202 8.44 1.80 10.37
N ASN A 203 8.55 0.50 10.09
CA ASN A 203 9.78 -0.26 10.20
C ASN A 203 9.89 -1.20 8.99
N ASP A 204 10.70 -0.84 8.02
CA ASP A 204 10.88 -1.56 6.76
C ASP A 204 11.94 -2.69 6.82
N SER A 205 12.54 -2.94 7.98
CA SER A 205 13.62 -3.94 8.17
C SER A 205 13.22 -5.39 7.81
N TRP A 206 11.94 -5.69 7.75
CA TRP A 206 11.41 -6.99 7.38
C TRP A 206 11.45 -7.25 5.86
N ILE A 207 11.55 -6.20 5.03
CA ILE A 207 11.37 -6.31 3.58
C ILE A 207 12.53 -7.09 2.95
N GLU A 208 13.76 -6.67 3.21
CA GLU A 208 14.93 -7.30 2.61
C GLU A 208 15.01 -8.83 2.90
N PRO A 209 14.89 -9.31 4.16
CA PRO A 209 14.84 -10.76 4.42
C PRO A 209 13.72 -11.47 3.65
N VAL A 210 12.53 -10.87 3.62
CA VAL A 210 11.38 -11.45 2.93
C VAL A 210 11.60 -11.56 1.42
N LEU A 211 12.33 -10.63 0.79
CA LEU A 211 12.66 -10.73 -0.63
C LEU A 211 13.56 -11.93 -0.94
N PHE A 212 14.52 -12.27 -0.06
CA PHE A 212 15.32 -13.48 -0.21
C PHE A 212 14.48 -14.74 -0.01
N ASP A 213 13.64 -14.80 1.04
CA ASP A 213 12.80 -15.96 1.35
C ASP A 213 11.81 -16.26 0.22
N LEU A 214 11.15 -15.23 -0.32
CA LEU A 214 10.21 -15.42 -1.44
C LEU A 214 10.93 -15.84 -2.73
N LYS A 215 12.15 -15.32 -2.97
CA LYS A 215 12.96 -15.73 -4.13
C LYS A 215 13.38 -17.20 -4.01
N GLU A 216 13.88 -17.60 -2.85
CA GLU A 216 14.24 -18.99 -2.55
C GLU A 216 13.02 -19.92 -2.75
N THR A 217 11.86 -19.53 -2.21
CA THR A 217 10.61 -20.26 -2.38
C THR A 217 10.25 -20.48 -3.85
N LEU A 218 10.42 -19.46 -4.70
CA LEU A 218 10.11 -19.59 -6.13
C LEU A 218 11.13 -20.39 -6.91
N MET A 219 12.39 -20.42 -6.47
CA MET A 219 13.45 -21.21 -7.08
C MET A 219 13.32 -22.70 -6.74
N ASN A 220 12.67 -23.04 -5.63
CA ASN A 220 12.43 -24.41 -5.23
C ASN A 220 11.39 -25.08 -6.16
N ASN A 221 11.53 -26.38 -6.40
CA ASN A 221 10.57 -27.15 -7.18
C ASN A 221 9.48 -27.79 -6.31
N GLU A 222 9.60 -27.73 -5.00
CA GLU A 222 8.62 -28.23 -4.07
C GLU A 222 7.60 -27.17 -3.70
N VAL A 223 6.33 -27.57 -3.68
CA VAL A 223 5.23 -26.68 -3.23
C VAL A 223 5.33 -26.52 -1.72
N PRO A 224 5.44 -25.27 -1.20
CA PRO A 224 5.51 -25.06 0.25
C PRO A 224 4.30 -25.60 1.00
N GLU A 225 4.45 -25.87 2.29
CA GLU A 225 3.34 -26.21 3.15
C GLU A 225 2.36 -25.02 3.31
N ALA A 226 1.09 -25.36 3.49
CA ALA A 226 0.05 -24.36 3.73
C ALA A 226 0.22 -23.71 5.11
N ASN A 227 0.03 -22.39 5.19
CA ASN A 227 -0.15 -21.78 6.49
C ASN A 227 -1.47 -22.30 7.11
N GLN A 228 -1.40 -22.81 8.34
CA GLN A 228 -2.55 -23.40 9.04
C GLN A 228 -3.75 -22.45 9.18
N LYS A 229 -3.50 -21.14 9.16
CA LYS A 229 -4.54 -20.09 9.25
C LYS A 229 -5.01 -19.60 7.87
N CYS A 230 -4.51 -20.18 6.78
CA CYS A 230 -4.86 -19.73 5.43
C CYS A 230 -6.22 -20.28 5.00
N GLY A 231 -7.23 -19.42 4.96
CA GLY A 231 -8.57 -19.78 4.51
C GLY A 231 -8.66 -20.20 3.03
N TYR A 232 -7.65 -19.88 2.22
CA TYR A 232 -7.62 -20.25 0.78
C TYR A 232 -7.04 -21.65 0.53
N CYS A 233 -6.23 -22.19 1.43
CA CYS A 233 -5.62 -23.49 1.27
C CYS A 233 -6.54 -24.66 1.65
N SER A 234 -7.70 -24.38 2.20
CA SER A 234 -8.74 -25.36 2.51
C SER A 234 -9.75 -25.58 1.37
N TYR A 235 -9.56 -24.89 0.27
CA TYR A 235 -10.33 -25.07 -0.97
C TYR A 235 -9.75 -26.17 -1.86
#